data_36b2566ff7d6f16c0a1b1844ecb6e31a
#
_entry.id   36b2566ff7d6f16c0a1b1844ecb6e31a
#
_cell.length_a   1.000
_cell.length_b   1.000
_cell.length_c   1.000
_cell.angle_alpha   90.00
_cell.angle_beta   90.00
_cell.angle_gamma   90.00
#
_symmetry.space_group_name_H-M   'P 1'
#
loop_
_entity.id
_entity.type
_entity.pdbx_description
1 polymer ?
#
loop_
_entity_poly.entity_id
_entity_poly.type
_entity_poly.pdbx_seq_one_letter_code
_entity_poly.pdbx_strand_id
1 'polypeptide(L)'
;MTWVPIGASLMSTDVGSGSFIGLAGNAAAGGIAVAGFEWNAIWPLLALGWIFVPVYITAGVVTMPEYLQKRFGGERIQIYLSVLSLIIYIFSKISVDIFAGALFIQTSLGWNIYLSTVLLLTVTAIYTIIGGLTAVIYTDLLQTVIMVLGAFILMFIGFEKVGWYEGLQEKYFTAIPKITVPNTNCHLPREDAFHLFRDPITGDLPWPALMFGLTVVALWFWCTDQVTVQRSLSAKNLSHAKGGSLLAGYLKILPAFFIVMPGMISRVLYPDEVACVDPDVCTKVCGAAVGCSNVAYPKLVMELMPDGLRGLMIAVMMAALMSSLTSVFNSSSTLFVIDIWQRIRRKASEQELMIVGRVFTLILVVISILWIPIIQSANNGKLFDYIQSIVSYLSPPIAALFLLAIFWKRINEPGAFWGLIVGLAVGLVRMIMEFIYTAPSCGEEDRRPAVLKNVHYLYFALILSAITTIVIVIISLCTPPIPEEKLDSLTWWTRHRKPPAINLKNDGSEAAETSEHREKELVETAAPGDEEEPAERPCWKVVCMWLCGLSSGPTPALSPEEKAVLEQRLTSIEEKPLWKTVCDINAILLLAVSVFLWAYFG
;
A
#
# COMPACT_ATOMS: atom_id res chain seq x y z
N MET A 1 -3.18 -17.95 -6.47
CA MET A 1 -1.75 -17.74 -6.13
C MET A 1 -1.37 -18.46 -4.84
N THR A 2 -0.09 -18.83 -4.66
CA THR A 2 0.42 -19.36 -3.40
C THR A 2 0.85 -18.24 -2.45
N TRP A 3 1.11 -18.56 -1.18
CA TRP A 3 1.40 -17.61 -0.13
C TRP A 3 2.71 -16.81 -0.32
N VAL A 4 3.74 -17.41 -0.95
CA VAL A 4 5.06 -16.78 -1.13
C VAL A 4 4.98 -15.57 -2.08
N PRO A 5 4.47 -15.70 -3.33
CA PRO A 5 4.30 -14.54 -4.20
C PRO A 5 3.38 -13.45 -3.62
N ILE A 6 2.31 -13.85 -2.92
CA ILE A 6 1.38 -12.89 -2.30
C ILE A 6 2.09 -12.09 -1.21
N GLY A 7 2.79 -12.75 -0.30
CA GLY A 7 3.49 -12.07 0.79
C GLY A 7 4.62 -11.16 0.30
N ALA A 8 5.39 -11.61 -0.69
CA ALA A 8 6.41 -10.79 -1.32
C ALA A 8 5.79 -9.57 -2.04
N SER A 9 4.69 -9.77 -2.78
CA SER A 9 4.00 -8.69 -3.47
C SER A 9 3.36 -7.68 -2.50
N LEU A 10 2.83 -8.13 -1.36
CA LEU A 10 2.35 -7.23 -0.30
C LEU A 10 3.49 -6.35 0.25
N MET A 11 4.67 -6.93 0.47
CA MET A 11 5.84 -6.19 0.93
C MET A 11 6.34 -5.18 -0.12
N SER A 12 6.56 -5.62 -1.36
CA SER A 12 7.14 -4.78 -2.41
C SER A 12 6.20 -3.68 -2.90
N THR A 13 4.89 -3.86 -2.73
CA THR A 13 3.90 -2.82 -3.04
C THR A 13 3.95 -1.65 -2.06
N ASP A 14 4.29 -1.91 -0.81
CA ASP A 14 4.34 -0.90 0.24
C ASP A 14 5.75 -0.29 0.37
N VAL A 15 6.78 -1.11 0.29
CA VAL A 15 8.18 -0.63 0.34
C VAL A 15 8.61 -0.17 -1.05
N GLY A 16 8.05 0.94 -1.51
CA GLY A 16 8.42 1.61 -2.75
C GLY A 16 9.64 2.53 -2.57
N SER A 17 9.99 3.23 -3.65
CA SER A 17 11.07 4.23 -3.62
C SER A 17 10.80 5.35 -2.60
N GLY A 18 9.53 5.73 -2.41
CA GLY A 18 9.09 6.68 -1.40
C GLY A 18 9.44 6.25 0.03
N SER A 19 9.36 4.94 0.33
CA SER A 19 9.75 4.39 1.63
C SER A 19 11.27 4.45 1.83
N PHE A 20 12.08 4.05 0.85
CA PHE A 20 13.54 4.12 0.95
C PHE A 20 14.04 5.54 1.18
N ILE A 21 13.50 6.52 0.48
CA ILE A 21 13.92 7.91 0.61
C ILE A 21 13.28 8.57 1.83
N GLY A 22 11.97 8.38 2.01
CA GLY A 22 11.22 9.06 3.05
C GLY A 22 11.51 8.54 4.46
N LEU A 23 11.50 7.22 4.67
CA LEU A 23 11.80 6.63 5.99
C LEU A 23 13.26 6.89 6.39
N ALA A 24 14.22 6.70 5.46
CA ALA A 24 15.61 6.97 5.75
C ALA A 24 15.87 8.46 6.03
N GLY A 25 15.20 9.35 5.27
CA GLY A 25 15.28 10.79 5.50
C GLY A 25 14.72 11.21 6.87
N ASN A 26 13.55 10.69 7.23
CA ASN A 26 12.97 10.95 8.56
C ASN A 26 13.81 10.33 9.69
N ALA A 27 14.41 9.17 9.47
CA ALA A 27 15.32 8.56 10.42
C ALA A 27 16.61 9.37 10.62
N ALA A 28 17.16 9.91 9.53
CA ALA A 28 18.31 10.81 9.60
C ALA A 28 18.00 12.08 10.40
N ALA A 29 16.81 12.63 10.25
CA ALA A 29 16.37 13.84 10.96
C ALA A 29 15.92 13.57 12.40
N GLY A 30 15.15 12.52 12.62
CA GLY A 30 14.42 12.28 13.86
C GLY A 30 14.80 11.01 14.61
N GLY A 31 15.58 10.08 14.06
CA GLY A 31 15.97 8.83 14.72
C GLY A 31 15.02 7.65 14.45
N ILE A 32 15.03 6.64 15.35
CA ILE A 32 14.43 5.33 15.12
C ILE A 32 12.88 5.31 15.18
N ALA A 33 12.23 6.31 15.76
CA ALA A 33 10.77 6.30 15.96
C ALA A 33 9.97 6.08 14.68
N VAL A 34 10.52 6.48 13.53
CA VAL A 34 9.89 6.25 12.21
C VAL A 34 9.77 4.76 11.87
N ALA A 35 10.55 3.86 12.49
CA ALA A 35 10.38 2.40 12.36
C ALA A 35 9.00 1.92 12.85
N GLY A 36 8.36 2.68 13.72
CA GLY A 36 7.00 2.42 14.16
C GLY A 36 5.97 2.37 13.02
N PHE A 37 6.19 3.07 11.92
CA PHE A 37 5.33 3.00 10.73
C PHE A 37 5.36 1.60 10.09
N GLU A 38 6.53 0.98 10.03
CA GLU A 38 6.68 -0.37 9.47
C GLU A 38 6.17 -1.45 10.43
N TRP A 39 6.50 -1.32 11.72
CA TRP A 39 6.10 -2.33 12.72
C TRP A 39 4.62 -2.26 13.08
N ASN A 40 3.99 -1.09 12.99
CA ASN A 40 2.54 -0.97 13.15
C ASN A 40 1.77 -1.75 12.08
N ALA A 41 2.32 -1.93 10.87
CA ALA A 41 1.69 -2.68 9.78
C ALA A 41 1.42 -4.16 10.12
N ILE A 42 2.13 -4.74 11.10
CA ILE A 42 1.98 -6.15 11.51
C ILE A 42 0.57 -6.43 12.02
N TRP A 43 0.00 -5.54 12.83
CA TRP A 43 -1.35 -5.69 13.39
C TRP A 43 -2.43 -5.73 12.32
N PRO A 44 -2.50 -4.74 11.40
CA PRO A 44 -3.48 -4.76 10.31
C PRO A 44 -3.26 -5.91 9.32
N LEU A 45 -2.04 -6.36 9.06
CA LEU A 45 -1.78 -7.54 8.22
C LEU A 45 -2.37 -8.81 8.83
N LEU A 46 -2.27 -8.98 10.14
CA LEU A 46 -2.93 -10.09 10.82
C LEU A 46 -4.46 -9.91 10.78
N ALA A 47 -4.97 -8.69 11.01
CA ALA A 47 -6.40 -8.41 10.86
C ALA A 47 -6.89 -8.69 9.43
N LEU A 48 -6.11 -8.34 8.40
CA LEU A 48 -6.41 -8.67 7.01
C LEU A 48 -6.64 -10.17 6.83
N GLY A 49 -5.69 -11.01 7.24
CA GLY A 49 -5.75 -12.46 7.04
C GLY A 49 -6.83 -13.17 7.85
N TRP A 50 -7.11 -12.72 9.09
CA TRP A 50 -8.02 -13.40 10.00
C TRP A 50 -9.42 -12.81 10.06
N ILE A 51 -9.59 -11.52 9.77
CA ILE A 51 -10.87 -10.81 9.91
C ILE A 51 -11.42 -10.42 8.54
N PHE A 52 -10.68 -9.66 7.76
CA PHE A 52 -11.20 -9.00 6.56
C PHE A 52 -11.29 -9.95 5.35
N VAL A 53 -10.22 -10.66 5.02
CA VAL A 53 -10.18 -11.58 3.87
C VAL A 53 -11.25 -12.68 3.95
N PRO A 54 -11.51 -13.34 5.10
CA PRO A 54 -12.61 -14.29 5.18
C PRO A 54 -13.97 -13.70 4.79
N VAL A 55 -14.27 -12.46 5.20
CA VAL A 55 -15.53 -11.78 4.86
C VAL A 55 -15.57 -11.41 3.38
N TYR A 56 -14.47 -10.94 2.81
CA TYR A 56 -14.40 -10.58 1.39
C TYR A 56 -14.53 -11.80 0.47
N ILE A 57 -13.91 -12.92 0.84
CA ILE A 57 -14.04 -14.19 0.10
C ILE A 57 -15.49 -14.65 0.11
N THR A 58 -16.16 -14.68 1.27
CA THR A 58 -17.57 -15.11 1.36
C THR A 58 -18.52 -14.16 0.66
N ALA A 59 -18.19 -12.86 0.60
CA ALA A 59 -18.95 -11.87 -0.15
C ALA A 59 -18.76 -12.01 -1.69
N GLY A 60 -17.74 -12.74 -2.14
CA GLY A 60 -17.48 -12.96 -3.57
C GLY A 60 -17.23 -11.64 -4.32
N VAL A 61 -16.41 -10.74 -3.77
CA VAL A 61 -16.14 -9.42 -4.34
C VAL A 61 -14.77 -9.34 -4.98
N VAL A 62 -14.66 -8.52 -6.01
CA VAL A 62 -13.40 -8.23 -6.72
C VAL A 62 -12.82 -6.89 -6.27
N THR A 63 -13.68 -5.89 -6.02
CA THR A 63 -13.26 -4.57 -5.58
C THR A 63 -13.81 -4.22 -4.20
N MET A 64 -13.11 -3.36 -3.50
CA MET A 64 -13.54 -2.92 -2.16
C MET A 64 -14.80 -2.04 -2.21
N PRO A 65 -14.96 -1.12 -3.18
CA PRO A 65 -16.22 -0.41 -3.37
C PRO A 65 -17.41 -1.35 -3.67
N GLU A 66 -17.20 -2.44 -4.44
CA GLU A 66 -18.23 -3.48 -4.69
C GLU A 66 -18.68 -4.15 -3.38
N TYR A 67 -17.75 -4.42 -2.45
CA TYR A 67 -18.11 -4.97 -1.14
C TYR A 67 -19.11 -4.06 -0.41
N LEU A 68 -18.85 -2.76 -0.37
CA LEU A 68 -19.77 -1.83 0.28
C LEU A 68 -21.10 -1.70 -0.46
N GLN A 69 -21.09 -1.83 -1.79
CA GLN A 69 -22.35 -1.89 -2.56
C GLN A 69 -23.18 -3.11 -2.17
N LYS A 70 -22.58 -4.30 -2.13
CA LYS A 70 -23.27 -5.51 -1.69
C LYS A 70 -23.78 -5.38 -0.25
N ARG A 71 -22.97 -4.78 0.63
CA ARG A 71 -23.28 -4.63 2.06
C ARG A 71 -24.41 -3.64 2.34
N PHE A 72 -24.46 -2.52 1.64
CA PHE A 72 -25.42 -1.43 1.89
C PHE A 72 -26.53 -1.30 0.85
N GLY A 73 -26.33 -1.87 -0.35
CA GLY A 73 -27.34 -1.88 -1.41
C GLY A 73 -27.43 -0.61 -2.26
N GLY A 74 -26.53 0.37 -2.07
CA GLY A 74 -26.54 1.64 -2.82
C GLY A 74 -25.40 1.75 -3.82
N GLU A 75 -25.62 2.48 -4.94
CA GLU A 75 -24.58 2.76 -5.93
C GLU A 75 -23.70 3.96 -5.54
N ARG A 76 -24.21 4.87 -4.70
CA ARG A 76 -23.55 6.14 -4.35
C ARG A 76 -22.24 5.92 -3.63
N ILE A 77 -22.20 5.00 -2.67
CA ILE A 77 -20.99 4.70 -1.88
C ILE A 77 -19.90 4.09 -2.76
N GLN A 78 -20.28 3.20 -3.68
CA GLN A 78 -19.30 2.57 -4.59
C GLN A 78 -18.66 3.60 -5.50
N ILE A 79 -19.43 4.47 -6.15
CA ILE A 79 -18.90 5.53 -7.03
C ILE A 79 -18.02 6.49 -6.23
N TYR A 80 -18.50 6.93 -5.05
CA TYR A 80 -17.75 7.81 -4.17
C TYR A 80 -16.38 7.23 -3.81
N LEU A 81 -16.33 5.98 -3.35
CA LEU A 81 -15.07 5.36 -2.97
C LEU A 81 -14.14 5.11 -4.15
N SER A 82 -14.67 4.69 -5.30
CA SER A 82 -13.85 4.48 -6.49
C SER A 82 -13.20 5.77 -6.95
N VAL A 83 -13.94 6.87 -6.99
CA VAL A 83 -13.41 8.18 -7.35
C VAL A 83 -12.40 8.68 -6.31
N LEU A 84 -12.74 8.60 -5.02
CA LEU A 84 -11.84 9.02 -3.95
C LEU A 84 -10.53 8.21 -3.94
N SER A 85 -10.62 6.88 -4.11
CA SER A 85 -9.43 6.02 -4.19
C SER A 85 -8.54 6.38 -5.38
N LEU A 86 -9.12 6.64 -6.56
CA LEU A 86 -8.36 7.10 -7.73
C LEU A 86 -7.66 8.44 -7.48
N ILE A 87 -8.33 9.38 -6.83
CA ILE A 87 -7.75 10.67 -6.43
C ILE A 87 -6.56 10.45 -5.48
N ILE A 88 -6.73 9.64 -4.42
CA ILE A 88 -5.65 9.33 -3.48
C ILE A 88 -4.48 8.66 -4.20
N TYR A 89 -4.73 7.73 -5.13
CA TYR A 89 -3.67 7.05 -5.86
C TYR A 89 -2.86 8.00 -6.72
N ILE A 90 -3.51 8.89 -7.47
CA ILE A 90 -2.84 9.84 -8.35
C ILE A 90 -2.03 10.85 -7.53
N PHE A 91 -2.66 11.49 -6.55
CA PHE A 91 -2.08 12.63 -5.85
C PHE A 91 -1.17 12.25 -4.66
N SER A 92 -1.27 11.04 -4.13
CA SER A 92 -0.45 10.57 -3.02
C SER A 92 0.54 9.49 -3.49
N LYS A 93 0.06 8.29 -3.85
CA LYS A 93 0.94 7.14 -4.09
C LYS A 93 1.82 7.29 -5.33
N ILE A 94 1.22 7.52 -6.50
CA ILE A 94 1.96 7.60 -7.78
C ILE A 94 2.93 8.77 -7.76
N SER A 95 2.46 9.93 -7.33
CA SER A 95 3.22 11.18 -7.32
C SER A 95 4.49 11.07 -6.49
N VAL A 96 4.36 10.47 -5.33
CA VAL A 96 5.46 10.31 -4.37
C VAL A 96 6.51 9.33 -4.85
N ASP A 97 6.08 8.16 -5.31
CA ASP A 97 7.01 7.16 -5.82
C ASP A 97 7.78 7.68 -7.03
N ILE A 98 7.12 8.41 -7.94
CA ILE A 98 7.77 9.05 -9.09
C ILE A 98 8.81 10.07 -8.61
N PHE A 99 8.43 10.96 -7.69
CA PHE A 99 9.34 11.99 -7.20
C PHE A 99 10.55 11.37 -6.50
N ALA A 100 10.33 10.40 -5.62
CA ALA A 100 11.40 9.71 -4.90
C ALA A 100 12.33 8.94 -5.87
N GLY A 101 11.78 8.21 -6.83
CA GLY A 101 12.56 7.50 -7.83
C GLY A 101 13.37 8.44 -8.74
N ALA A 102 12.76 9.54 -9.18
CA ALA A 102 13.43 10.54 -10.00
C ALA A 102 14.52 11.29 -9.24
N LEU A 103 14.29 11.62 -7.95
CA LEU A 103 15.30 12.21 -7.07
C LEU A 103 16.51 11.27 -6.90
N PHE A 104 16.25 9.97 -6.70
CA PHE A 104 17.32 8.99 -6.61
C PHE A 104 18.16 8.91 -7.89
N ILE A 105 17.53 8.86 -9.07
CA ILE A 105 18.21 8.81 -10.35
C ILE A 105 18.98 10.11 -10.60
N GLN A 106 18.42 11.26 -10.29
CA GLN A 106 19.08 12.56 -10.40
C GLN A 106 20.34 12.59 -9.53
N THR A 107 20.24 12.15 -8.28
CA THR A 107 21.37 12.13 -7.34
C THR A 107 22.43 11.11 -7.74
N SER A 108 22.02 9.95 -8.30
CA SER A 108 22.95 8.86 -8.60
C SER A 108 23.58 8.95 -9.99
N LEU A 109 22.83 9.38 -11.01
CA LEU A 109 23.26 9.41 -12.41
C LEU A 109 23.41 10.83 -12.97
N GLY A 110 23.02 11.87 -12.24
CA GLY A 110 23.06 13.25 -12.70
C GLY A 110 22.05 13.58 -13.83
N TRP A 111 21.05 12.72 -14.05
CA TRP A 111 20.07 12.93 -15.12
C TRP A 111 19.02 13.97 -14.73
N ASN A 112 18.46 14.64 -15.75
CA ASN A 112 17.34 15.55 -15.53
C ASN A 112 16.11 14.78 -15.00
N ILE A 113 15.45 15.33 -13.99
CA ILE A 113 14.32 14.71 -13.30
C ILE A 113 13.17 14.36 -14.27
N TYR A 114 12.91 15.21 -15.29
CA TYR A 114 11.85 14.96 -16.28
C TYR A 114 12.20 13.78 -17.20
N LEU A 115 13.47 13.71 -17.67
CA LEU A 115 13.94 12.61 -18.53
C LEU A 115 13.84 11.29 -17.76
N SER A 116 14.31 11.28 -16.52
CA SER A 116 14.26 10.11 -15.63
C SER A 116 12.84 9.64 -15.42
N THR A 117 11.91 10.55 -15.14
CA THR A 117 10.50 10.23 -14.91
C THR A 117 9.82 9.68 -16.16
N VAL A 118 10.01 10.31 -17.32
CA VAL A 118 9.39 9.85 -18.57
C VAL A 118 9.89 8.45 -18.94
N LEU A 119 11.19 8.20 -18.80
CA LEU A 119 11.76 6.87 -19.05
C LEU A 119 11.15 5.81 -18.13
N LEU A 120 11.13 6.10 -16.81
CA LEU A 120 10.59 5.22 -15.79
C LEU A 120 9.13 4.88 -16.03
N LEU A 121 8.31 5.90 -16.25
CA LEU A 121 6.88 5.71 -16.49
C LEU A 121 6.61 4.95 -17.78
N THR A 122 7.41 5.19 -18.83
CA THR A 122 7.27 4.46 -20.10
C THR A 122 7.55 2.97 -19.90
N VAL A 123 8.65 2.60 -19.22
CA VAL A 123 8.99 1.20 -18.93
C VAL A 123 7.92 0.56 -18.05
N THR A 124 7.49 1.25 -17.00
CA THR A 124 6.45 0.77 -16.08
C THR A 124 5.10 0.56 -16.80
N ALA A 125 4.71 1.49 -17.67
CA ALA A 125 3.47 1.39 -18.44
C ALA A 125 3.48 0.20 -19.39
N ILE A 126 4.56 0.01 -20.16
CA ILE A 126 4.70 -1.14 -21.08
C ILE A 126 4.56 -2.44 -20.29
N TYR A 127 5.27 -2.55 -19.19
CA TYR A 127 5.26 -3.74 -18.34
C TYR A 127 3.87 -4.01 -17.73
N THR A 128 3.20 -2.99 -17.21
CA THR A 128 1.86 -3.12 -16.59
C THR A 128 0.81 -3.50 -17.63
N ILE A 129 0.85 -2.89 -18.82
CA ILE A 129 -0.11 -3.11 -19.90
C ILE A 129 -0.02 -4.54 -20.43
N ILE A 130 1.19 -5.10 -20.54
CA ILE A 130 1.41 -6.44 -21.08
C ILE A 130 1.13 -7.52 -20.02
N GLY A 131 1.55 -7.30 -18.77
CA GLY A 131 1.67 -8.36 -17.78
C GLY A 131 0.40 -8.66 -16.97
N GLY A 132 -0.46 -7.69 -16.72
CA GLY A 132 -1.62 -7.83 -15.81
C GLY A 132 -1.25 -8.23 -14.37
N LEU A 133 -2.26 -8.48 -13.52
CA LEU A 133 -2.06 -8.74 -12.08
C LEU A 133 -1.16 -9.97 -11.79
N THR A 134 -1.29 -11.03 -12.55
CA THR A 134 -0.52 -12.26 -12.32
C THR A 134 0.98 -12.04 -12.53
N ALA A 135 1.35 -11.38 -13.62
CA ALA A 135 2.75 -11.07 -13.91
C ALA A 135 3.30 -10.08 -12.87
N VAL A 136 2.52 -9.08 -12.46
CA VAL A 136 2.91 -8.13 -11.41
C VAL A 136 3.27 -8.88 -10.11
N ILE A 137 2.44 -9.81 -9.64
CA ILE A 137 2.70 -10.54 -8.39
C ILE A 137 3.98 -11.41 -8.47
N TYR A 138 4.25 -12.05 -9.61
CA TYR A 138 5.48 -12.85 -9.76
C TYR A 138 6.75 -12.00 -9.90
N THR A 139 6.67 -10.88 -10.59
CA THR A 139 7.81 -9.96 -10.67
C THR A 139 8.06 -9.23 -9.36
N ASP A 140 7.01 -8.94 -8.59
CA ASP A 140 7.11 -8.41 -7.24
C ASP A 140 7.92 -9.35 -6.33
N LEU A 141 7.78 -10.67 -6.49
CA LEU A 141 8.59 -11.67 -5.77
C LEU A 141 10.08 -11.50 -6.08
N LEU A 142 10.45 -11.42 -7.37
CA LEU A 142 11.85 -11.21 -7.77
C LEU A 142 12.37 -9.87 -7.26
N GLN A 143 11.58 -8.82 -7.39
CA GLN A 143 11.92 -7.48 -6.93
C GLN A 143 12.12 -7.43 -5.42
N THR A 144 11.26 -8.10 -4.64
CA THR A 144 11.43 -8.23 -3.18
C THR A 144 12.76 -8.87 -2.81
N VAL A 145 13.14 -9.95 -3.49
CA VAL A 145 14.43 -10.63 -3.23
C VAL A 145 15.59 -9.68 -3.51
N ILE A 146 15.59 -9.00 -4.65
CA ILE A 146 16.65 -8.05 -5.02
C ILE A 146 16.71 -6.90 -4.01
N MET A 147 15.56 -6.32 -3.62
CA MET A 147 15.47 -5.23 -2.64
C MET A 147 16.05 -5.63 -1.28
N VAL A 148 15.62 -6.78 -0.75
CA VAL A 148 16.08 -7.25 0.56
C VAL A 148 17.58 -7.52 0.55
N LEU A 149 18.09 -8.24 -0.44
CA LEU A 149 19.52 -8.56 -0.53
C LEU A 149 20.39 -7.30 -0.67
N GLY A 150 20.03 -6.39 -1.59
CA GLY A 150 20.81 -5.18 -1.81
C GLY A 150 20.80 -4.24 -0.61
N ALA A 151 19.64 -4.06 0.02
CA ALA A 151 19.51 -3.23 1.22
C ALA A 151 20.27 -3.78 2.42
N PHE A 152 20.32 -5.12 2.60
CA PHE A 152 21.14 -5.74 3.64
C PHE A 152 22.65 -5.53 3.39
N ILE A 153 23.10 -5.64 2.15
CA ILE A 153 24.52 -5.38 1.82
C ILE A 153 24.89 -3.95 2.22
N LEU A 154 24.08 -2.95 1.85
CA LEU A 154 24.32 -1.55 2.26
C LEU A 154 24.31 -1.40 3.78
N MET A 155 23.36 -2.02 4.47
CA MET A 155 23.23 -2.01 5.92
C MET A 155 24.52 -2.50 6.59
N PHE A 156 25.04 -3.66 6.20
CA PHE A 156 26.25 -4.22 6.80
C PHE A 156 27.48 -3.35 6.56
N ILE A 157 27.66 -2.84 5.34
CA ILE A 157 28.77 -1.91 5.03
C ILE A 157 28.64 -0.63 5.86
N GLY A 158 27.42 -0.09 5.99
CA GLY A 158 27.15 1.10 6.81
C GLY A 158 27.46 0.89 8.28
N PHE A 159 27.01 -0.22 8.86
CA PHE A 159 27.29 -0.56 10.26
C PHE A 159 28.77 -0.76 10.54
N GLU A 160 29.50 -1.43 9.64
CA GLU A 160 30.95 -1.58 9.78
C GLU A 160 31.67 -0.22 9.87
N LYS A 161 31.26 0.77 9.06
CA LYS A 161 31.87 2.11 9.04
C LYS A 161 31.61 2.92 10.31
N VAL A 162 30.45 2.78 10.94
CA VAL A 162 30.14 3.53 12.16
C VAL A 162 30.56 2.82 13.44
N GLY A 163 30.92 1.52 13.39
CA GLY A 163 31.30 0.71 14.55
C GLY A 163 30.09 -0.01 15.19
N TRP A 164 29.19 -0.55 14.33
CA TRP A 164 27.98 -1.27 14.70
C TRP A 164 26.97 -0.42 15.48
N TYR A 165 26.05 -1.06 16.17
CA TYR A 165 24.94 -0.38 16.84
C TYR A 165 25.40 0.55 17.98
N GLU A 166 26.36 0.12 18.78
CA GLU A 166 26.95 0.93 19.85
C GLU A 166 27.63 2.18 19.29
N GLY A 167 28.44 2.02 18.22
CA GLY A 167 29.08 3.14 17.55
C GLY A 167 28.07 4.09 16.86
N LEU A 168 26.94 3.57 16.36
CA LEU A 168 25.86 4.40 15.85
C LEU A 168 25.23 5.25 16.95
N GLN A 169 24.93 4.66 18.12
CA GLN A 169 24.35 5.38 19.26
C GLN A 169 25.27 6.52 19.72
N GLU A 170 26.56 6.25 19.89
CA GLU A 170 27.52 7.25 20.36
C GLU A 170 27.70 8.39 19.35
N LYS A 171 27.92 8.05 18.07
CA LYS A 171 28.24 9.04 17.04
C LYS A 171 27.04 9.84 16.53
N TYR A 172 25.82 9.33 16.65
CA TYR A 172 24.63 10.03 16.18
C TYR A 172 24.39 11.35 16.90
N PHE A 173 24.61 11.37 18.24
CA PHE A 173 24.44 12.59 19.04
C PHE A 173 25.52 13.65 18.77
N THR A 174 26.64 13.27 18.19
CA THR A 174 27.71 14.19 17.79
C THR A 174 27.64 14.63 16.31
N ALA A 175 26.67 14.09 15.56
CA ALA A 175 26.50 14.36 14.12
C ALA A 175 25.80 15.71 13.88
N ILE A 176 26.57 16.80 14.01
CA ILE A 176 26.14 18.20 13.86
C ILE A 176 26.79 18.79 12.61
N PRO A 177 26.03 19.49 11.73
CA PRO A 177 26.60 20.18 10.56
C PRO A 177 27.47 21.34 10.98
N LYS A 178 28.51 21.67 10.16
CA LYS A 178 29.43 22.77 10.43
C LYS A 178 28.76 24.14 10.35
N ILE A 179 27.79 24.31 9.46
CA ILE A 179 27.06 25.57 9.29
C ILE A 179 25.71 25.43 10.00
N THR A 180 25.50 26.27 11.01
CA THR A 180 24.31 26.25 11.86
C THR A 180 23.64 27.63 11.86
N VAL A 181 22.33 27.66 12.09
CA VAL A 181 21.60 28.92 12.26
C VAL A 181 21.77 29.39 13.72
N PRO A 182 22.30 30.62 13.95
CA PRO A 182 22.55 31.13 15.29
C PRO A 182 21.26 31.15 16.14
N ASN A 183 21.39 30.87 17.43
CA ASN A 183 20.32 30.88 18.41
C ASN A 183 19.17 29.88 18.14
N THR A 184 19.43 28.78 17.43
CA THR A 184 18.47 27.72 17.16
C THR A 184 19.01 26.35 17.53
N ASN A 185 18.09 25.41 17.80
CA ASN A 185 18.42 24.01 18.12
C ASN A 185 18.14 23.05 16.95
N CYS A 186 17.83 23.58 15.74
CA CYS A 186 17.43 22.75 14.59
C CYS A 186 18.54 21.80 14.12
N HIS A 187 19.80 22.16 14.35
CA HIS A 187 20.98 21.39 13.96
C HIS A 187 21.28 20.24 14.92
N LEU A 188 20.73 20.27 16.14
CA LEU A 188 21.01 19.25 17.15
C LEU A 188 20.22 17.96 16.85
N PRO A 189 20.86 16.79 16.99
CA PRO A 189 20.15 15.52 17.05
C PRO A 189 19.21 15.50 18.25
N ARG A 190 18.08 14.81 18.12
CA ARG A 190 17.13 14.66 19.23
C ARG A 190 17.70 13.78 20.33
N GLU A 191 17.47 14.13 21.58
CA GLU A 191 17.89 13.32 22.74
C GLU A 191 17.19 11.96 22.78
N ASP A 192 15.91 11.89 22.32
CA ASP A 192 15.09 10.69 22.24
C ASP A 192 15.20 9.93 20.89
N ALA A 193 16.30 10.13 20.13
CA ALA A 193 16.47 9.59 18.79
C ALA A 193 16.44 8.04 18.72
N PHE A 194 16.76 7.34 19.79
CA PHE A 194 16.77 5.88 19.87
C PHE A 194 15.55 5.29 20.61
N HIS A 195 14.54 6.11 20.90
CA HIS A 195 13.30 5.68 21.56
C HIS A 195 12.11 5.76 20.60
N LEU A 196 11.27 4.72 20.61
CA LEU A 196 10.00 4.69 19.89
C LEU A 196 8.90 5.44 20.66
N PHE A 197 8.90 5.34 22.00
CA PHE A 197 7.88 5.96 22.83
C PHE A 197 8.31 7.38 23.22
N ARG A 198 7.98 8.32 22.35
CA ARG A 198 8.23 9.75 22.56
C ARG A 198 7.10 10.40 23.34
N ASP A 199 7.41 11.53 23.96
CA ASP A 199 6.43 12.28 24.75
C ASP A 199 5.08 12.41 24.02
N PRO A 200 3.95 12.16 24.71
CA PRO A 200 2.62 12.16 24.08
C PRO A 200 2.13 13.53 23.61
N ILE A 201 2.74 14.63 24.07
CA ILE A 201 2.30 16.01 23.76
C ILE A 201 3.37 16.73 22.93
N THR A 202 4.63 16.67 23.34
CA THR A 202 5.74 17.46 22.75
C THR A 202 6.59 16.67 21.75
N GLY A 203 6.43 15.36 21.68
CA GLY A 203 7.16 14.50 20.74
C GLY A 203 6.79 14.81 19.29
N ASP A 204 7.75 14.72 18.39
CA ASP A 204 7.52 14.84 16.94
C ASP A 204 6.69 13.66 16.37
N LEU A 205 6.81 12.48 16.99
CA LEU A 205 5.97 11.30 16.78
C LEU A 205 5.43 10.82 18.13
N PRO A 206 4.36 11.43 18.66
CA PRO A 206 3.82 11.08 19.97
C PRO A 206 3.41 9.61 20.02
N TRP A 207 3.85 8.86 21.05
CA TRP A 207 3.63 7.41 21.11
C TRP A 207 2.15 6.97 21.02
N PRO A 208 1.17 7.69 21.61
CA PRO A 208 -0.22 7.27 21.47
C PRO A 208 -0.75 7.49 20.05
N ALA A 209 -0.28 8.55 19.38
CA ALA A 209 -0.61 8.81 17.99
C ALA A 209 0.00 7.74 17.06
N LEU A 210 1.26 7.33 17.33
CA LEU A 210 1.96 6.28 16.59
C LEU A 210 1.29 4.92 16.79
N MET A 211 0.82 4.59 18.00
CA MET A 211 0.15 3.31 18.27
C MET A 211 -1.29 3.28 17.73
N PHE A 212 -2.11 4.26 18.06
CA PHE A 212 -3.55 4.22 17.77
C PHE A 212 -3.93 4.98 16.51
N GLY A 213 -3.38 6.18 16.30
CA GLY A 213 -3.67 6.99 15.12
C GLY A 213 -3.17 6.36 13.84
N LEU A 214 -1.94 5.89 13.87
CA LEU A 214 -1.36 5.17 12.74
C LEU A 214 -2.10 3.84 12.47
N THR A 215 -2.58 3.14 13.50
CA THR A 215 -3.37 1.90 13.30
C THR A 215 -4.65 2.15 12.50
N VAL A 216 -5.33 3.28 12.66
CA VAL A 216 -6.50 3.63 11.84
C VAL A 216 -6.11 3.80 10.37
N VAL A 217 -5.02 4.51 10.10
CA VAL A 217 -4.49 4.71 8.75
C VAL A 217 -4.02 3.39 8.15
N ALA A 218 -3.31 2.58 8.92
CA ALA A 218 -2.82 1.28 8.52
C ALA A 218 -3.94 0.26 8.25
N LEU A 219 -5.05 0.31 9.00
CA LEU A 219 -6.25 -0.49 8.72
C LEU A 219 -6.85 -0.13 7.35
N TRP A 220 -6.92 1.17 7.01
CA TRP A 220 -7.32 1.55 5.66
C TRP A 220 -6.38 0.95 4.63
N PHE A 221 -5.08 1.16 4.77
CA PHE A 221 -4.08 0.75 3.78
C PHE A 221 -4.03 -0.77 3.57
N TRP A 222 -4.01 -1.55 4.66
CA TRP A 222 -3.84 -3.01 4.58
C TRP A 222 -5.14 -3.77 4.38
N CYS A 223 -6.23 -3.31 4.99
CA CYS A 223 -7.48 -4.08 5.07
C CYS A 223 -8.58 -3.61 4.12
N THR A 224 -8.51 -2.39 3.60
CA THR A 224 -9.62 -1.79 2.82
C THR A 224 -9.18 -1.16 1.50
N ASP A 225 -7.88 -0.99 1.29
CA ASP A 225 -7.37 -0.45 0.03
C ASP A 225 -7.30 -1.53 -1.06
N GLN A 226 -7.78 -1.19 -2.26
CA GLN A 226 -7.81 -2.10 -3.40
C GLN A 226 -6.43 -2.65 -3.75
N VAL A 227 -5.40 -1.80 -3.69
CA VAL A 227 -4.02 -2.19 -4.05
C VAL A 227 -3.54 -3.38 -3.23
N THR A 228 -3.86 -3.42 -1.94
CA THR A 228 -3.40 -4.44 -1.00
C THR A 228 -4.33 -5.66 -0.98
N VAL A 229 -5.64 -5.40 -0.86
CA VAL A 229 -6.64 -6.47 -0.69
C VAL A 229 -6.76 -7.33 -1.95
N GLN A 230 -6.65 -6.77 -3.15
CA GLN A 230 -6.71 -7.50 -4.41
C GLN A 230 -5.68 -8.64 -4.50
N ARG A 231 -4.49 -8.46 -3.91
CA ARG A 231 -3.46 -9.51 -3.85
C ARG A 231 -3.89 -10.66 -2.96
N SER A 232 -4.41 -10.35 -1.79
CA SER A 232 -4.90 -11.36 -0.85
C SER A 232 -6.08 -12.14 -1.41
N LEU A 233 -6.99 -11.48 -2.17
CA LEU A 233 -8.11 -12.12 -2.85
C LEU A 233 -7.68 -13.00 -4.05
N SER A 234 -6.48 -12.79 -4.62
CA SER A 234 -5.91 -13.66 -5.66
C SER A 234 -5.35 -14.98 -5.13
N ALA A 235 -5.43 -15.23 -3.83
CA ALA A 235 -4.97 -16.46 -3.19
C ALA A 235 -5.77 -17.69 -3.64
N LYS A 236 -5.10 -18.83 -3.72
CA LYS A 236 -5.73 -20.12 -4.07
C LYS A 236 -6.81 -20.53 -3.06
N ASN A 237 -6.63 -20.23 -1.78
CA ASN A 237 -7.57 -20.45 -0.68
C ASN A 237 -7.19 -19.56 0.52
N LEU A 238 -8.02 -19.60 1.58
CA LEU A 238 -7.85 -18.78 2.77
C LEU A 238 -6.50 -19.02 3.49
N SER A 239 -6.03 -20.27 3.56
CA SER A 239 -4.73 -20.58 4.19
C SER A 239 -3.56 -19.94 3.43
N HIS A 240 -3.62 -19.87 2.10
CA HIS A 240 -2.62 -19.15 1.31
C HIS A 240 -2.71 -17.63 1.48
N ALA A 241 -3.89 -17.07 1.65
CA ALA A 241 -4.04 -15.64 1.96
C ALA A 241 -3.46 -15.30 3.34
N LYS A 242 -3.77 -16.10 4.37
CA LYS A 242 -3.17 -15.96 5.70
C LYS A 242 -1.64 -16.11 5.68
N GLY A 243 -1.14 -17.12 4.97
CA GLY A 243 0.30 -17.32 4.80
C GLY A 243 0.99 -16.14 4.11
N GLY A 244 0.35 -15.53 3.11
CA GLY A 244 0.83 -14.30 2.47
C GLY A 244 0.89 -13.11 3.44
N SER A 245 -0.16 -12.91 4.24
CA SER A 245 -0.18 -11.85 5.27
C SER A 245 0.88 -12.08 6.35
N LEU A 246 1.14 -13.33 6.76
CA LEU A 246 2.22 -13.69 7.69
C LEU A 246 3.59 -13.37 7.12
N LEU A 247 3.86 -13.81 5.88
CA LEU A 247 5.15 -13.53 5.24
C LEU A 247 5.39 -12.03 5.12
N ALA A 248 4.38 -11.27 4.69
CA ALA A 248 4.45 -9.81 4.64
C ALA A 248 4.74 -9.22 6.03
N GLY A 249 4.08 -9.71 7.08
CA GLY A 249 4.32 -9.28 8.45
C GLY A 249 5.75 -9.54 8.94
N TYR A 250 6.34 -10.70 8.65
CA TYR A 250 7.75 -10.96 8.95
C TYR A 250 8.70 -10.06 8.15
N LEU A 251 8.41 -9.85 6.86
CA LEU A 251 9.21 -8.95 6.03
C LEU A 251 9.13 -7.49 6.50
N LYS A 252 8.02 -7.06 7.11
CA LYS A 252 7.83 -5.72 7.69
C LYS A 252 8.69 -5.43 8.93
N ILE A 253 9.31 -6.44 9.50
CA ILE A 253 10.30 -6.25 10.58
C ILE A 253 11.59 -5.65 10.01
N LEU A 254 11.96 -6.00 8.80
CA LEU A 254 13.28 -5.74 8.22
C LEU A 254 13.58 -4.26 7.87
N PRO A 255 12.63 -3.43 7.36
CA PRO A 255 12.91 -2.05 6.97
C PRO A 255 13.48 -1.17 8.08
N ALA A 256 13.15 -1.44 9.34
CA ALA A 256 13.76 -0.75 10.46
C ALA A 256 15.30 -0.87 10.45
N PHE A 257 15.81 -2.03 10.05
CA PHE A 257 17.24 -2.32 10.03
C PHE A 257 17.92 -1.88 8.73
N PHE A 258 17.32 -2.12 7.57
CA PHE A 258 17.97 -1.86 6.28
C PHE A 258 17.56 -0.55 5.59
N ILE A 259 16.61 0.23 6.16
CA ILE A 259 16.21 1.57 5.68
C ILE A 259 16.40 2.61 6.77
N VAL A 260 15.77 2.40 7.96
CA VAL A 260 15.74 3.39 9.03
C VAL A 260 17.14 3.59 9.62
N MET A 261 17.78 2.53 10.06
CA MET A 261 19.15 2.64 10.63
C MET A 261 20.17 3.14 9.61
N PRO A 262 20.21 2.72 8.33
CA PRO A 262 21.05 3.36 7.32
C PRO A 262 20.78 4.86 7.13
N GLY A 263 19.55 5.32 7.26
CA GLY A 263 19.25 6.76 7.30
C GLY A 263 19.96 7.49 8.43
N MET A 264 19.95 6.91 9.64
CA MET A 264 20.69 7.44 10.79
C MET A 264 22.22 7.38 10.56
N ILE A 265 22.73 6.28 9.99
CA ILE A 265 24.14 6.13 9.62
C ILE A 265 24.56 7.21 8.61
N SER A 266 23.72 7.53 7.64
CA SER A 266 23.98 8.58 6.67
C SER A 266 24.17 9.95 7.33
N ARG A 267 23.38 10.29 8.34
CA ARG A 267 23.57 11.51 9.14
C ARG A 267 24.91 11.51 9.86
N VAL A 268 25.32 10.37 10.44
CA VAL A 268 26.60 10.25 11.15
C VAL A 268 27.79 10.48 10.22
N LEU A 269 27.73 9.91 9.01
CA LEU A 269 28.85 9.99 8.05
C LEU A 269 28.86 11.29 7.25
N TYR A 270 27.69 11.88 6.97
CA TYR A 270 27.56 13.07 6.09
C TYR A 270 26.67 14.16 6.74
N PRO A 271 27.01 14.65 7.95
CA PRO A 271 26.16 15.59 8.69
C PRO A 271 25.99 16.93 7.96
N ASP A 272 27.01 17.42 7.26
CA ASP A 272 26.98 18.72 6.57
C ASP A 272 25.95 18.76 5.43
N GLU A 273 25.69 17.62 4.78
CA GLU A 273 24.76 17.53 3.65
C GLU A 273 23.38 17.04 4.11
N VAL A 274 23.33 15.96 4.89
CA VAL A 274 22.08 15.31 5.30
C VAL A 274 21.34 16.09 6.40
N ALA A 275 22.06 16.70 7.30
CA ALA A 275 21.52 17.47 8.42
C ALA A 275 21.67 18.99 8.23
N CYS A 276 21.80 19.48 7.00
CA CYS A 276 21.88 20.91 6.72
C CYS A 276 20.62 21.64 7.24
N VAL A 277 20.80 22.83 7.79
CA VAL A 277 19.75 23.68 8.37
C VAL A 277 19.74 25.09 7.80
N ASP A 278 20.85 25.54 7.21
CA ASP A 278 20.94 26.83 6.54
C ASP A 278 20.27 26.75 5.16
N PRO A 279 19.27 27.63 4.84
CA PRO A 279 18.51 27.56 3.60
C PRO A 279 19.37 27.66 2.33
N ASP A 280 20.44 28.47 2.35
CA ASP A 280 21.31 28.66 1.18
C ASP A 280 22.18 27.42 0.94
N VAL A 281 22.67 26.79 2.01
CA VAL A 281 23.44 25.54 1.95
C VAL A 281 22.55 24.41 1.49
N CYS A 282 21.36 24.26 2.09
CA CYS A 282 20.41 23.20 1.73
C CYS A 282 19.97 23.32 0.27
N THR A 283 19.67 24.53 -0.22
CA THR A 283 19.32 24.75 -1.62
C THR A 283 20.43 24.35 -2.58
N LYS A 284 21.70 24.58 -2.22
CA LYS A 284 22.86 24.14 -3.03
C LYS A 284 23.03 22.61 -3.03
N VAL A 285 22.75 21.95 -1.89
CA VAL A 285 22.96 20.50 -1.72
C VAL A 285 21.85 19.68 -2.36
N CYS A 286 20.58 20.03 -2.11
CA CYS A 286 19.42 19.22 -2.50
C CYS A 286 18.30 19.98 -3.20
N GLY A 287 18.46 21.30 -3.43
CA GLY A 287 17.43 22.12 -4.06
C GLY A 287 16.25 22.49 -3.15
N ALA A 288 16.26 22.13 -1.85
CA ALA A 288 15.22 22.43 -0.88
C ALA A 288 15.74 23.29 0.25
N ALA A 289 15.09 24.45 0.50
CA ALA A 289 15.55 25.41 1.53
C ALA A 289 15.30 24.92 2.98
N VAL A 290 14.37 23.99 3.19
CA VAL A 290 13.91 23.57 4.53
C VAL A 290 14.78 22.45 5.14
N GLY A 291 15.60 21.77 4.32
CA GLY A 291 16.48 20.67 4.75
C GLY A 291 16.67 19.61 3.68
N CYS A 292 17.71 18.80 3.82
CA CYS A 292 18.11 17.78 2.82
C CYS A 292 18.03 16.34 3.34
N SER A 293 17.22 16.04 4.33
CA SER A 293 17.16 14.68 4.89
C SER A 293 16.77 13.61 3.86
N ASN A 294 16.01 13.96 2.81
CA ASN A 294 15.62 13.04 1.74
C ASN A 294 16.81 12.53 0.90
N VAL A 295 17.98 13.18 0.92
CA VAL A 295 19.16 12.67 0.24
C VAL A 295 19.94 11.63 1.05
N ALA A 296 19.52 11.34 2.29
CA ALA A 296 20.24 10.45 3.21
C ALA A 296 20.57 9.08 2.59
N TYR A 297 19.58 8.39 2.04
CA TYR A 297 19.79 7.06 1.46
C TYR A 297 20.55 7.10 0.14
N PRO A 298 20.21 7.96 -0.85
CA PRO A 298 21.00 8.12 -2.07
C PRO A 298 22.48 8.47 -1.79
N LYS A 299 22.73 9.40 -0.88
CA LYS A 299 24.09 9.81 -0.50
C LYS A 299 24.88 8.64 0.07
N LEU A 300 24.27 7.89 0.98
CA LEU A 300 24.91 6.70 1.57
C LEU A 300 25.29 5.67 0.50
N VAL A 301 24.40 5.41 -0.47
CA VAL A 301 24.66 4.49 -1.59
C VAL A 301 25.84 4.98 -2.44
N MET A 302 25.83 6.25 -2.83
CA MET A 302 26.83 6.79 -3.77
C MET A 302 28.23 6.89 -3.17
N GLU A 303 28.34 7.21 -1.89
CA GLU A 303 29.63 7.40 -1.24
C GLU A 303 30.22 6.14 -0.61
N LEU A 304 29.35 5.23 -0.14
CA LEU A 304 29.79 4.10 0.66
C LEU A 304 29.98 2.82 -0.17
N MET A 305 29.22 2.67 -1.25
CA MET A 305 29.25 1.43 -2.01
C MET A 305 30.32 1.42 -3.12
N PRO A 306 31.04 0.30 -3.31
CA PRO A 306 31.91 0.08 -4.48
C PRO A 306 31.12 0.15 -5.79
N ASP A 307 31.78 0.44 -6.91
CA ASP A 307 31.13 0.72 -8.20
C ASP A 307 30.14 -0.37 -8.67
N GLY A 308 30.47 -1.65 -8.54
CA GLY A 308 29.55 -2.73 -8.91
C GLY A 308 28.31 -2.80 -8.02
N LEU A 309 28.46 -2.56 -6.73
CA LEU A 309 27.34 -2.57 -5.77
C LEU A 309 26.49 -1.30 -5.87
N ARG A 310 27.02 -0.17 -6.33
CA ARG A 310 26.21 1.02 -6.68
C ARG A 310 25.18 0.67 -7.75
N GLY A 311 25.61 -0.05 -8.81
CA GLY A 311 24.70 -0.54 -9.85
C GLY A 311 23.61 -1.46 -9.30
N LEU A 312 23.94 -2.36 -8.37
CA LEU A 312 22.95 -3.20 -7.68
C LEU A 312 21.94 -2.33 -6.91
N MET A 313 22.39 -1.30 -6.19
CA MET A 313 21.48 -0.43 -5.43
C MET A 313 20.59 0.43 -6.33
N ILE A 314 21.08 0.85 -7.50
CA ILE A 314 20.24 1.49 -8.52
C ILE A 314 19.14 0.52 -8.96
N ALA A 315 19.50 -0.75 -9.21
CA ALA A 315 18.51 -1.78 -9.56
C ALA A 315 17.50 -2.04 -8.43
N VAL A 316 17.92 -2.01 -7.16
CA VAL A 316 17.04 -2.10 -5.97
C VAL A 316 16.01 -0.97 -5.96
N MET A 317 16.45 0.26 -6.14
CA MET A 317 15.56 1.42 -6.15
C MET A 317 14.59 1.42 -7.34
N MET A 318 15.08 0.99 -8.51
CA MET A 318 14.24 0.81 -9.70
C MET A 318 13.21 -0.30 -9.49
N ALA A 319 13.59 -1.41 -8.89
CA ALA A 319 12.69 -2.50 -8.56
C ALA A 319 11.60 -2.05 -7.57
N ALA A 320 11.96 -1.32 -6.50
CA ALA A 320 11.03 -0.76 -5.53
C ALA A 320 10.03 0.20 -6.20
N LEU A 321 10.50 1.11 -7.05
CA LEU A 321 9.66 2.05 -7.77
C LEU A 321 8.71 1.33 -8.74
N MET A 322 9.21 0.40 -9.54
CA MET A 322 8.40 -0.31 -10.53
C MET A 322 7.33 -1.17 -9.87
N SER A 323 7.64 -1.84 -8.76
CA SER A 323 6.67 -2.66 -8.03
C SER A 323 5.50 -1.85 -7.50
N SER A 324 5.76 -0.75 -6.80
CA SER A 324 4.70 0.11 -6.26
C SER A 324 3.86 0.75 -7.37
N LEU A 325 4.48 1.30 -8.42
CA LEU A 325 3.76 1.93 -9.53
C LEU A 325 2.90 0.94 -10.32
N THR A 326 3.44 -0.24 -10.70
CA THR A 326 2.65 -1.26 -11.43
C THR A 326 1.45 -1.72 -10.61
N SER A 327 1.63 -1.82 -9.32
CA SER A 327 0.60 -2.21 -8.36
C SER A 327 -0.53 -1.19 -8.31
N VAL A 328 -0.20 0.09 -8.22
CA VAL A 328 -1.18 1.17 -8.19
C VAL A 328 -1.86 1.33 -9.55
N PHE A 329 -1.14 1.24 -10.66
CA PHE A 329 -1.73 1.31 -12.01
C PHE A 329 -2.71 0.17 -12.26
N ASN A 330 -2.33 -1.07 -11.92
CA ASN A 330 -3.21 -2.22 -12.08
C ASN A 330 -4.49 -2.10 -11.23
N SER A 331 -4.38 -1.69 -9.98
CA SER A 331 -5.53 -1.53 -9.09
C SER A 331 -6.43 -0.35 -9.50
N SER A 332 -5.84 0.76 -9.96
CA SER A 332 -6.57 1.90 -10.51
C SER A 332 -7.36 1.52 -11.77
N SER A 333 -6.72 0.74 -12.65
CA SER A 333 -7.37 0.21 -13.85
C SER A 333 -8.55 -0.70 -13.49
N THR A 334 -8.39 -1.59 -12.51
CA THR A 334 -9.46 -2.48 -12.04
C THR A 334 -10.63 -1.69 -11.47
N LEU A 335 -10.38 -0.70 -10.59
CA LEU A 335 -11.42 0.17 -10.04
C LEU A 335 -12.17 0.93 -11.13
N PHE A 336 -11.43 1.54 -12.07
CA PHE A 336 -12.07 2.28 -13.15
C PHE A 336 -12.94 1.40 -14.03
N VAL A 337 -12.43 0.24 -14.43
CA VAL A 337 -13.13 -0.69 -15.34
C VAL A 337 -14.37 -1.29 -14.69
N ILE A 338 -14.24 -1.82 -13.47
CA ILE A 338 -15.33 -2.56 -12.81
C ILE A 338 -16.34 -1.59 -12.19
N ASP A 339 -15.87 -0.58 -11.46
CA ASP A 339 -16.78 0.25 -10.66
C ASP A 339 -17.34 1.45 -11.43
N ILE A 340 -16.66 1.92 -12.49
CA ILE A 340 -17.07 3.09 -13.27
C ILE A 340 -17.51 2.69 -14.68
N TRP A 341 -16.63 2.07 -15.48
CA TRP A 341 -16.93 1.79 -16.89
C TRP A 341 -18.05 0.77 -17.08
N GLN A 342 -18.02 -0.34 -16.36
CA GLN A 342 -19.04 -1.38 -16.46
C GLN A 342 -20.45 -0.88 -16.06
N ARG A 343 -20.54 0.19 -15.28
CA ARG A 343 -21.82 0.84 -14.96
C ARG A 343 -22.33 1.71 -16.09
N ILE A 344 -21.44 2.44 -16.76
CA ILE A 344 -21.79 3.26 -17.92
C ILE A 344 -22.22 2.35 -19.06
N ARG A 345 -21.52 1.22 -19.21
CA ARG A 345 -21.76 0.27 -20.30
C ARG A 345 -21.96 -1.17 -19.76
N ARG A 346 -23.18 -1.43 -19.29
CA ARG A 346 -23.56 -2.69 -18.61
C ARG A 346 -23.39 -3.97 -19.45
N LYS A 347 -23.30 -3.86 -20.78
CA LYS A 347 -23.11 -4.98 -21.73
C LYS A 347 -21.72 -5.01 -22.34
N ALA A 348 -20.73 -4.39 -21.69
CA ALA A 348 -19.36 -4.41 -22.17
C ALA A 348 -18.82 -5.85 -22.21
N SER A 349 -18.14 -6.21 -23.29
CA SER A 349 -17.46 -7.50 -23.41
C SER A 349 -16.18 -7.51 -22.57
N GLU A 350 -15.70 -8.70 -22.16
CA GLU A 350 -14.44 -8.84 -21.43
C GLU A 350 -13.25 -8.21 -22.17
N GLN A 351 -13.25 -8.32 -23.51
CA GLN A 351 -12.24 -7.69 -24.36
C GLN A 351 -12.29 -6.17 -24.30
N GLU A 352 -13.49 -5.59 -24.29
CA GLU A 352 -13.68 -4.15 -24.14
C GLU A 352 -13.18 -3.67 -22.77
N LEU A 353 -13.53 -4.36 -21.70
CA LEU A 353 -13.08 -4.04 -20.34
C LEU A 353 -11.55 -4.04 -20.24
N MET A 354 -10.90 -5.03 -20.87
CA MET A 354 -9.44 -5.12 -20.90
C MET A 354 -8.80 -3.96 -21.68
N ILE A 355 -9.34 -3.60 -22.83
CA ILE A 355 -8.83 -2.48 -23.64
C ILE A 355 -9.01 -1.16 -22.91
N VAL A 356 -10.18 -0.92 -22.32
CA VAL A 356 -10.48 0.28 -21.53
C VAL A 356 -9.52 0.40 -20.33
N GLY A 357 -9.23 -0.69 -19.64
CA GLY A 357 -8.27 -0.69 -18.55
C GLY A 357 -6.86 -0.27 -18.98
N ARG A 358 -6.41 -0.73 -20.14
CA ARG A 358 -5.10 -0.35 -20.71
C ARG A 358 -5.05 1.11 -21.13
N VAL A 359 -6.10 1.59 -21.80
CA VAL A 359 -6.22 3.01 -22.16
C VAL A 359 -6.23 3.89 -20.92
N PHE A 360 -6.94 3.47 -19.87
CA PHE A 360 -6.98 4.20 -18.62
C PHE A 360 -5.59 4.25 -17.93
N THR A 361 -4.83 3.16 -17.96
CA THR A 361 -3.44 3.15 -17.47
C THR A 361 -2.57 4.17 -18.22
N LEU A 362 -2.70 4.27 -19.55
CA LEU A 362 -1.98 5.30 -20.32
C LEU A 362 -2.38 6.72 -19.92
N ILE A 363 -3.67 6.96 -19.66
CA ILE A 363 -4.16 8.26 -19.18
C ILE A 363 -3.53 8.59 -17.83
N LEU A 364 -3.47 7.62 -16.90
CA LEU A 364 -2.83 7.80 -15.61
C LEU A 364 -1.35 8.17 -15.72
N VAL A 365 -0.62 7.52 -16.63
CA VAL A 365 0.79 7.85 -16.90
C VAL A 365 0.94 9.30 -17.36
N VAL A 366 0.10 9.76 -18.28
CA VAL A 366 0.12 11.15 -18.76
C VAL A 366 -0.20 12.13 -17.62
N ILE A 367 -1.24 11.87 -16.84
CA ILE A 367 -1.58 12.71 -15.68
C ILE A 367 -0.41 12.76 -14.69
N SER A 368 0.25 11.64 -14.45
CA SER A 368 1.39 11.55 -13.53
C SER A 368 2.57 12.41 -13.99
N ILE A 369 2.86 12.44 -15.29
CA ILE A 369 3.92 13.30 -15.85
C ILE A 369 3.56 14.78 -15.67
N LEU A 370 2.31 15.15 -15.96
CA LEU A 370 1.85 16.55 -15.83
C LEU A 370 1.84 17.04 -14.38
N TRP A 371 1.81 16.11 -13.40
CA TRP A 371 1.77 16.44 -11.97
C TRP A 371 3.15 16.72 -11.36
N ILE A 372 4.25 16.33 -12.01
CA ILE A 372 5.62 16.48 -11.50
C ILE A 372 5.97 17.92 -11.06
N PRO A 373 5.68 18.97 -11.86
CA PRO A 373 6.00 20.34 -11.46
C PRO A 373 5.33 20.76 -10.15
N ILE A 374 4.11 20.27 -9.90
CA ILE A 374 3.34 20.58 -8.70
C ILE A 374 4.00 19.95 -7.46
N ILE A 375 4.45 18.68 -7.59
CA ILE A 375 5.15 18.01 -6.48
C ILE A 375 6.47 18.71 -6.16
N GLN A 376 7.22 19.11 -7.16
CA GLN A 376 8.48 19.83 -6.95
C GLN A 376 8.28 21.15 -6.21
N SER A 377 7.21 21.90 -6.53
CA SER A 377 6.91 23.16 -5.86
C SER A 377 6.38 22.99 -4.43
N ALA A 378 5.76 21.84 -4.14
CA ALA A 378 5.18 21.52 -2.82
C ALA A 378 6.19 20.84 -1.85
N ASN A 379 7.41 20.54 -2.31
CA ASN A 379 8.38 19.77 -1.54
C ASN A 379 9.05 20.61 -0.44
N ASN A 380 8.56 20.46 0.78
CA ASN A 380 9.05 21.12 1.99
C ASN A 380 10.13 20.32 2.74
N GLY A 381 10.95 19.54 2.05
CA GLY A 381 12.11 18.84 2.63
C GLY A 381 11.80 17.51 3.35
N LYS A 382 10.54 17.24 3.73
CA LYS A 382 10.11 15.99 4.41
C LYS A 382 9.00 15.30 3.64
N LEU A 383 9.38 14.60 2.58
CA LEU A 383 8.46 13.90 1.69
C LEU A 383 7.52 12.91 2.41
N PHE A 384 8.07 12.15 3.35
CA PHE A 384 7.31 11.12 4.07
C PHE A 384 6.22 11.72 4.96
N ASP A 385 6.51 12.78 5.71
CA ASP A 385 5.53 13.44 6.58
C ASP A 385 4.38 14.05 5.76
N TYR A 386 4.70 14.62 4.60
CA TYR A 386 3.70 15.14 3.66
C TYR A 386 2.72 14.06 3.21
N ILE A 387 3.23 12.88 2.83
CA ILE A 387 2.39 11.76 2.39
C ILE A 387 1.50 11.27 3.52
N GLN A 388 2.11 11.02 4.67
CA GLN A 388 1.41 10.47 5.83
C GLN A 388 0.33 11.44 6.34
N SER A 389 0.57 12.74 6.25
CA SER A 389 -0.43 13.75 6.63
C SER A 389 -1.64 13.72 5.68
N ILE A 390 -1.45 13.74 4.35
CA ILE A 390 -2.56 13.66 3.37
C ILE A 390 -3.38 12.40 3.58
N VAL A 391 -2.72 11.25 3.71
CA VAL A 391 -3.41 9.98 3.93
C VAL A 391 -4.18 10.00 5.25
N SER A 392 -3.63 10.60 6.32
CA SER A 392 -4.29 10.75 7.62
C SER A 392 -5.52 11.67 7.60
N TYR A 393 -5.65 12.52 6.58
CA TYR A 393 -6.83 13.40 6.42
C TYR A 393 -7.93 12.77 5.56
N LEU A 394 -7.61 11.82 4.70
CA LEU A 394 -8.57 11.26 3.75
C LEU A 394 -8.99 9.82 4.05
N SER A 395 -8.13 9.01 4.67
CA SER A 395 -8.37 7.58 4.84
C SER A 395 -9.17 7.15 6.09
N PRO A 396 -9.12 7.86 7.24
CA PRO A 396 -9.79 7.41 8.46
C PRO A 396 -11.30 7.20 8.33
N PRO A 397 -12.06 8.02 7.57
CA PRO A 397 -13.49 7.77 7.34
C PRO A 397 -13.75 6.43 6.66
N ILE A 398 -12.89 6.02 5.73
CA ILE A 398 -13.01 4.76 5.00
C ILE A 398 -12.74 3.60 5.97
N ALA A 399 -11.66 3.66 6.76
CA ALA A 399 -11.35 2.64 7.76
C ALA A 399 -12.49 2.45 8.76
N ALA A 400 -13.02 3.55 9.30
CA ALA A 400 -14.15 3.53 10.23
C ALA A 400 -15.38 2.86 9.61
N LEU A 401 -15.72 3.20 8.36
CA LEU A 401 -16.86 2.60 7.67
C LEU A 401 -16.69 1.09 7.47
N PHE A 402 -15.53 0.62 7.03
CA PHE A 402 -15.29 -0.81 6.81
C PHE A 402 -15.31 -1.60 8.11
N LEU A 403 -14.72 -1.09 9.20
CA LEU A 403 -14.80 -1.71 10.52
C LEU A 403 -16.26 -1.87 10.95
N LEU A 404 -17.04 -0.80 10.85
CA LEU A 404 -18.44 -0.84 11.21
C LEU A 404 -19.25 -1.76 10.26
N ALA A 405 -18.97 -1.76 8.95
CA ALA A 405 -19.65 -2.60 7.97
C ALA A 405 -19.48 -4.10 8.26
N ILE A 406 -18.29 -4.50 8.72
CA ILE A 406 -17.96 -5.90 9.04
C ILE A 406 -18.54 -6.33 10.39
N PHE A 407 -18.44 -5.49 11.43
CA PHE A 407 -18.77 -5.91 12.79
C PHE A 407 -20.18 -5.52 13.25
N TRP A 408 -20.79 -4.48 12.69
CA TRP A 408 -22.07 -3.98 13.16
C TRP A 408 -23.20 -4.07 12.12
N LYS A 409 -24.15 -4.96 12.34
CA LYS A 409 -25.26 -5.26 11.42
C LYS A 409 -26.22 -4.09 11.20
N ARG A 410 -26.37 -3.18 12.19
CA ARG A 410 -27.39 -2.12 12.21
C ARG A 410 -27.14 -0.99 11.21
N ILE A 411 -25.90 -0.83 10.71
CA ILE A 411 -25.53 0.22 9.77
C ILE A 411 -26.27 0.06 8.45
N ASN A 412 -26.74 1.17 7.93
CA ASN A 412 -27.44 1.29 6.66
C ASN A 412 -26.76 2.27 5.69
N GLU A 413 -27.23 2.30 4.46
CA GLU A 413 -26.66 3.11 3.39
C GLU A 413 -26.67 4.62 3.69
N PRO A 414 -27.77 5.24 4.19
CA PRO A 414 -27.75 6.67 4.52
C PRO A 414 -26.71 7.04 5.57
N GLY A 415 -26.57 6.21 6.62
CA GLY A 415 -25.56 6.43 7.67
C GLY A 415 -24.15 6.35 7.12
N ALA A 416 -23.85 5.33 6.33
CA ALA A 416 -22.57 5.11 5.68
C ALA A 416 -22.20 6.28 4.74
N PHE A 417 -23.13 6.69 3.87
CA PHE A 417 -22.88 7.76 2.89
C PHE A 417 -22.63 9.11 3.55
N TRP A 418 -23.51 9.56 4.46
CA TRP A 418 -23.32 10.84 5.12
C TRP A 418 -22.12 10.88 6.06
N GLY A 419 -21.81 9.75 6.71
CA GLY A 419 -20.58 9.64 7.51
C GLY A 419 -19.32 9.84 6.68
N LEU A 420 -19.26 9.26 5.47
CA LEU A 420 -18.16 9.46 4.55
C LEU A 420 -18.07 10.92 4.06
N ILE A 421 -19.20 11.56 3.71
CA ILE A 421 -19.22 12.95 3.24
C ILE A 421 -18.75 13.92 4.33
N VAL A 422 -19.27 13.77 5.57
CA VAL A 422 -18.85 14.61 6.70
C VAL A 422 -17.37 14.39 7.02
N GLY A 423 -16.93 13.12 7.05
CA GLY A 423 -15.53 12.78 7.28
C GLY A 423 -14.60 13.39 6.22
N LEU A 424 -14.98 13.28 4.93
CA LEU A 424 -14.22 13.90 3.83
C LEU A 424 -14.17 15.42 3.98
N ALA A 425 -15.30 16.08 4.28
CA ALA A 425 -15.34 17.53 4.43
C ALA A 425 -14.41 18.03 5.56
N VAL A 426 -14.45 17.37 6.72
CA VAL A 426 -13.57 17.70 7.86
C VAL A 426 -12.10 17.45 7.50
N GLY A 427 -11.79 16.32 6.83
CA GLY A 427 -10.44 15.99 6.37
C GLY A 427 -9.91 17.01 5.35
N LEU A 428 -10.73 17.41 4.37
CA LEU A 428 -10.37 18.41 3.37
C LEU A 428 -10.12 19.79 3.98
N VAL A 429 -10.92 20.22 4.95
CA VAL A 429 -10.68 21.48 5.67
C VAL A 429 -9.30 21.46 6.33
N ARG A 430 -8.95 20.39 7.02
CA ARG A 430 -7.61 20.24 7.64
C ARG A 430 -6.50 20.25 6.59
N MET A 431 -6.67 19.51 5.51
CA MET A 431 -5.70 19.44 4.42
C MET A 431 -5.47 20.81 3.76
N ILE A 432 -6.54 21.55 3.46
CA ILE A 432 -6.46 22.91 2.89
C ILE A 432 -5.74 23.87 3.85
N MET A 433 -6.06 23.79 5.14
CA MET A 433 -5.36 24.61 6.14
C MET A 433 -3.85 24.31 6.19
N GLU A 434 -3.43 23.05 6.06
CA GLU A 434 -2.02 22.68 6.04
C GLU A 434 -1.28 23.18 4.79
N PHE A 435 -1.96 23.22 3.64
CA PHE A 435 -1.39 23.81 2.42
C PHE A 435 -1.26 25.34 2.47
N ILE A 436 -2.20 26.03 3.16
CA ILE A 436 -2.14 27.48 3.31
C ILE A 436 -1.08 27.89 4.32
N TYR A 437 -0.97 27.17 5.44
CA TYR A 437 -0.05 27.46 6.54
C TYR A 437 1.10 26.45 6.55
N THR A 438 2.12 26.68 5.75
CA THR A 438 3.32 25.82 5.69
C THR A 438 4.12 25.87 6.98
N ALA A 439 4.85 24.78 7.28
CA ALA A 439 5.76 24.76 8.42
C ALA A 439 6.88 25.79 8.24
N PRO A 440 7.25 26.55 9.29
CA PRO A 440 8.32 27.55 9.21
C PRO A 440 9.68 26.90 9.01
N SER A 441 10.59 27.65 8.38
CA SER A 441 12.02 27.31 8.31
C SER A 441 12.69 27.44 9.69
N CYS A 442 13.90 26.87 9.82
CA CYS A 442 14.63 26.97 11.08
C CYS A 442 14.90 28.45 11.46
N GLY A 443 14.51 28.84 12.66
CA GLY A 443 14.67 30.19 13.18
C GLY A 443 13.49 31.13 12.89
N GLU A 444 12.50 30.73 12.10
CA GLU A 444 11.29 31.51 11.87
C GLU A 444 10.22 31.25 12.94
N GLU A 445 9.42 32.26 13.24
CA GLU A 445 8.31 32.14 14.19
C GLU A 445 7.16 31.31 13.58
N ASP A 446 6.71 30.29 14.31
CA ASP A 446 5.56 29.49 13.87
C ASP A 446 4.24 30.23 14.01
N ARG A 447 3.71 30.74 12.89
CA ARG A 447 2.44 31.49 12.81
C ARG A 447 1.24 30.61 12.46
N ARG A 448 1.39 29.28 12.45
CA ARG A 448 0.28 28.37 12.14
C ARG A 448 -0.81 28.44 13.21
N PRO A 449 -2.10 28.24 12.83
CA PRO A 449 -3.19 28.11 13.79
C PRO A 449 -2.93 27.02 14.85
N ALA A 450 -3.44 27.20 16.06
CA ALA A 450 -3.24 26.28 17.18
C ALA A 450 -3.64 24.80 16.85
N VAL A 451 -4.66 24.63 16.02
CA VAL A 451 -5.09 23.30 15.56
C VAL A 451 -4.02 22.60 14.73
N LEU A 452 -3.27 23.34 13.89
CA LEU A 452 -2.17 22.79 13.08
C LEU A 452 -0.92 22.57 13.91
N LYS A 453 -0.65 23.44 14.88
CA LYS A 453 0.55 23.40 15.71
C LYS A 453 0.48 22.33 16.80
N ASN A 454 -0.69 22.21 17.49
CA ASN A 454 -0.83 21.40 18.68
C ASN A 454 -1.44 20.01 18.42
N VAL A 455 -2.09 19.79 17.26
CA VAL A 455 -2.70 18.50 16.92
C VAL A 455 -1.89 17.83 15.83
N HIS A 456 -1.10 16.84 16.21
CA HIS A 456 -0.35 16.00 15.27
C HIS A 456 -1.29 15.30 14.28
N TYR A 457 -0.88 15.11 13.01
CA TYR A 457 -1.73 14.52 11.95
C TYR A 457 -2.26 13.12 12.31
N LEU A 458 -1.51 12.31 13.04
CA LEU A 458 -1.96 11.00 13.52
C LEU A 458 -3.04 11.11 14.61
N TYR A 459 -2.97 12.10 15.51
CA TYR A 459 -4.07 12.38 16.45
C TYR A 459 -5.32 12.84 15.71
N PHE A 460 -5.13 13.66 14.67
CA PHE A 460 -6.25 14.08 13.84
C PHE A 460 -6.91 12.89 13.14
N ALA A 461 -6.15 11.88 12.71
CA ALA A 461 -6.71 10.65 12.15
C ALA A 461 -7.65 9.92 13.12
N LEU A 462 -7.31 9.86 14.42
CA LEU A 462 -8.20 9.33 15.46
C LEU A 462 -9.47 10.16 15.62
N ILE A 463 -9.31 11.47 15.72
CA ILE A 463 -10.44 12.41 15.86
C ILE A 463 -11.39 12.28 14.66
N LEU A 464 -10.84 12.25 13.45
CA LEU A 464 -11.61 12.12 12.22
C LEU A 464 -12.36 10.78 12.14
N SER A 465 -11.70 9.68 12.52
CA SER A 465 -12.33 8.37 12.63
C SER A 465 -13.46 8.35 13.64
N ALA A 466 -13.27 8.98 14.81
CA ALA A 466 -14.30 9.08 15.84
C ALA A 466 -15.50 9.93 15.37
N ILE A 467 -15.27 11.09 14.77
CA ILE A 467 -16.33 11.93 14.19
C ILE A 467 -17.13 11.15 13.16
N THR A 468 -16.45 10.49 12.23
CA THR A 468 -17.10 9.69 11.18
C THR A 468 -17.93 8.57 11.80
N THR A 469 -17.39 7.84 12.76
CA THR A 469 -18.10 6.77 13.48
C THR A 469 -19.36 7.29 14.17
N ILE A 470 -19.27 8.41 14.89
CA ILE A 470 -20.43 9.02 15.58
C ILE A 470 -21.52 9.40 14.57
N VAL A 471 -21.15 10.03 13.46
CA VAL A 471 -22.12 10.43 12.42
C VAL A 471 -22.79 9.20 11.81
N ILE A 472 -22.04 8.15 11.46
CA ILE A 472 -22.57 6.89 10.93
C ILE A 472 -23.55 6.29 11.92
N VAL A 473 -23.18 6.20 13.20
CA VAL A 473 -24.00 5.60 14.26
C VAL A 473 -25.30 6.36 14.45
N ILE A 474 -25.25 7.67 14.60
CA ILE A 474 -26.43 8.52 14.83
C ILE A 474 -27.41 8.37 13.66
N ILE A 475 -26.95 8.54 12.43
CA ILE A 475 -27.83 8.47 11.26
C ILE A 475 -28.39 7.06 11.08
N SER A 476 -27.58 6.02 11.28
CA SER A 476 -28.03 4.64 11.16
C SER A 476 -29.07 4.25 12.23
N LEU A 477 -29.01 4.83 13.43
CA LEU A 477 -30.01 4.62 14.48
C LEU A 477 -31.32 5.35 14.15
N CYS A 478 -31.26 6.52 13.52
CA CYS A 478 -32.42 7.32 13.13
C CYS A 478 -33.11 6.81 11.85
N THR A 479 -32.51 5.89 11.11
CA THR A 479 -33.02 5.38 9.81
C THR A 479 -33.34 3.89 9.87
N PRO A 480 -34.18 3.34 8.97
CA PRO A 480 -34.57 1.92 9.00
C PRO A 480 -33.37 0.99 8.83
N PRO A 481 -33.35 -0.18 9.54
CA PRO A 481 -32.28 -1.16 9.39
C PRO A 481 -32.35 -1.88 8.05
N ILE A 482 -31.22 -2.45 7.63
CA ILE A 482 -31.19 -3.39 6.51
C ILE A 482 -31.74 -4.74 6.99
N PRO A 483 -32.61 -5.41 6.22
CA PRO A 483 -33.11 -6.75 6.55
C PRO A 483 -31.96 -7.75 6.75
N GLU A 484 -32.06 -8.63 7.75
CA GLU A 484 -30.99 -9.59 8.07
C GLU A 484 -30.67 -10.55 6.92
N GLU A 485 -31.66 -10.91 6.11
CA GLU A 485 -31.49 -11.78 4.93
C GLU A 485 -30.52 -11.21 3.89
N LYS A 486 -30.43 -9.87 3.78
CA LYS A 486 -29.52 -9.19 2.88
C LYS A 486 -28.08 -9.09 3.42
N LEU A 487 -27.86 -9.52 4.66
CA LEU A 487 -26.56 -9.46 5.32
C LEU A 487 -25.81 -10.81 5.31
N ASP A 488 -26.42 -11.85 4.73
CA ASP A 488 -25.79 -13.16 4.67
C ASP A 488 -24.48 -13.12 3.86
N SER A 489 -23.43 -13.74 4.40
CA SER A 489 -22.06 -13.74 3.89
C SER A 489 -21.37 -12.36 3.81
N LEU A 490 -21.98 -11.27 4.31
CA LEU A 490 -21.44 -9.90 4.18
C LEU A 490 -20.89 -9.31 5.48
N THR A 491 -21.04 -10.00 6.60
CA THR A 491 -20.51 -9.55 7.90
C THR A 491 -19.72 -10.65 8.58
N TRP A 492 -18.90 -10.27 9.57
CA TRP A 492 -18.16 -11.24 10.38
C TRP A 492 -19.07 -12.30 11.01
N TRP A 493 -20.26 -11.91 11.45
CA TRP A 493 -21.21 -12.78 12.14
C TRP A 493 -21.98 -13.71 11.20
N THR A 494 -22.13 -13.35 9.92
CA THR A 494 -22.89 -14.08 8.92
C THR A 494 -22.03 -14.80 7.88
N ARG A 495 -20.71 -14.72 7.97
CA ARG A 495 -19.77 -15.29 6.99
C ARG A 495 -19.89 -16.81 6.76
N HIS A 496 -20.46 -17.54 7.71
CA HIS A 496 -20.71 -18.98 7.59
C HIS A 496 -22.15 -19.32 7.15
N ARG A 497 -23.02 -18.33 6.99
CA ARG A 497 -24.37 -18.54 6.46
C ARG A 497 -24.27 -18.61 4.95
N LYS A 498 -24.58 -19.78 4.38
CA LYS A 498 -24.70 -19.93 2.92
C LYS A 498 -25.98 -19.22 2.47
N PRO A 499 -25.98 -18.49 1.34
CA PRO A 499 -27.24 -18.06 0.71
C PRO A 499 -28.11 -19.30 0.46
N PRO A 500 -29.45 -19.18 0.55
CA PRO A 500 -30.32 -20.30 0.31
C PRO A 500 -30.01 -20.91 -1.05
N ALA A 501 -29.64 -22.20 -1.05
CA ALA A 501 -29.36 -22.94 -2.27
C ALA A 501 -30.61 -22.84 -3.16
N ILE A 502 -30.42 -22.36 -4.39
CA ILE A 502 -31.43 -22.54 -5.44
C ILE A 502 -31.67 -24.04 -5.47
N ASN A 503 -32.92 -24.45 -5.10
CA ASN A 503 -33.33 -25.83 -5.06
C ASN A 503 -33.13 -26.49 -6.43
N LEU A 504 -31.95 -27.07 -6.67
CA LEU A 504 -31.76 -28.13 -7.63
C LEU A 504 -32.19 -29.42 -6.90
N LYS A 505 -33.32 -29.94 -7.34
CA LYS A 505 -33.93 -31.17 -6.83
C LYS A 505 -32.89 -32.27 -6.68
N ASN A 506 -32.99 -32.93 -5.53
CA ASN A 506 -32.33 -34.19 -5.18
C ASN A 506 -32.17 -35.15 -6.37
N ASP A 507 -30.91 -35.52 -6.65
CA ASP A 507 -30.62 -36.90 -6.94
C ASP A 507 -29.29 -37.27 -6.24
N GLY A 508 -29.40 -38.36 -5.49
CA GLY A 508 -28.52 -38.60 -4.36
C GLY A 508 -27.25 -39.37 -4.66
N SER A 509 -26.42 -39.33 -3.71
CA SER A 509 -25.45 -40.31 -3.16
C SER A 509 -24.36 -40.94 -4.01
N GLU A 510 -24.08 -40.53 -5.25
CA GLU A 510 -22.94 -41.09 -6.02
C GLU A 510 -21.87 -40.03 -6.42
N ALA A 511 -22.00 -38.78 -5.97
CA ALA A 511 -21.16 -37.66 -6.44
C ALA A 511 -19.81 -37.49 -5.73
N ALA A 512 -19.54 -38.19 -4.64
CA ALA A 512 -18.33 -37.97 -3.84
C ALA A 512 -17.07 -38.72 -4.38
N GLU A 513 -17.25 -39.88 -4.98
CA GLU A 513 -16.13 -40.65 -5.54
C GLU A 513 -15.79 -40.29 -7.00
N THR A 514 -16.73 -39.68 -7.73
CA THR A 514 -16.53 -39.25 -9.12
C THR A 514 -15.77 -37.91 -9.23
N SER A 515 -15.71 -37.10 -8.18
CA SER A 515 -15.04 -35.80 -8.21
C SER A 515 -13.51 -35.89 -8.22
N GLU A 516 -12.93 -36.87 -7.52
CA GLU A 516 -11.47 -37.06 -7.49
C GLU A 516 -10.92 -37.67 -8.80
N HIS A 517 -11.71 -38.50 -9.49
CA HIS A 517 -11.33 -39.05 -10.79
C HIS A 517 -11.46 -38.02 -11.91
N ARG A 518 -12.47 -37.13 -11.83
CA ARG A 518 -12.70 -36.05 -12.81
C ARG A 518 -11.72 -34.88 -12.66
N GLU A 519 -11.17 -34.65 -11.46
CA GLU A 519 -10.12 -33.65 -11.23
C GLU A 519 -8.80 -34.03 -11.92
N LYS A 520 -8.52 -35.34 -12.06
CA LYS A 520 -7.39 -35.84 -12.85
C LYS A 520 -7.65 -35.76 -14.35
N GLU A 521 -8.85 -36.02 -14.80
CA GLU A 521 -9.23 -35.93 -16.22
C GLU A 521 -9.24 -34.50 -16.75
N LEU A 522 -9.66 -33.50 -15.94
CA LEU A 522 -9.64 -32.08 -16.33
C LEU A 522 -8.22 -31.48 -16.38
N VAL A 523 -7.26 -32.08 -15.70
CA VAL A 523 -5.84 -31.70 -15.79
C VAL A 523 -5.16 -32.42 -16.96
N GLU A 524 -5.61 -33.63 -17.35
CA GLU A 524 -5.05 -34.36 -18.48
C GLU A 524 -5.68 -34.01 -19.84
N THR A 525 -6.92 -33.50 -19.89
CA THR A 525 -7.56 -33.02 -21.13
C THR A 525 -7.17 -31.61 -21.56
N ALA A 526 -6.24 -30.98 -20.86
CA ALA A 526 -5.57 -29.76 -21.32
C ALA A 526 -4.37 -30.04 -22.28
N ALA A 527 -4.21 -31.29 -22.75
CA ALA A 527 -3.29 -31.60 -23.85
C ALA A 527 -4.01 -31.33 -25.20
N PRO A 528 -3.31 -30.78 -26.21
CA PRO A 528 -3.94 -30.30 -27.44
C PRO A 528 -4.48 -31.46 -28.26
N GLY A 529 -5.80 -31.51 -28.41
CA GLY A 529 -6.46 -32.32 -29.43
C GLY A 529 -6.37 -31.62 -30.79
N ASP A 530 -6.21 -32.43 -31.82
CA ASP A 530 -5.97 -32.08 -33.22
C ASP A 530 -6.75 -30.86 -33.72
N GLU A 531 -6.00 -29.85 -34.12
CA GLU A 531 -6.52 -28.59 -34.69
C GLU A 531 -6.67 -28.72 -36.23
N GLU A 532 -7.84 -28.36 -36.71
CA GLU A 532 -7.98 -27.90 -38.08
C GLU A 532 -7.07 -26.69 -38.32
N GLU A 533 -6.22 -26.71 -39.34
CA GLU A 533 -5.28 -25.65 -39.68
C GLU A 533 -5.99 -24.30 -39.88
N PRO A 534 -5.66 -23.29 -39.07
CA PRO A 534 -6.20 -21.94 -39.25
C PRO A 534 -5.42 -21.22 -40.35
N ALA A 535 -6.13 -20.57 -41.26
CA ALA A 535 -5.59 -19.68 -42.28
C ALA A 535 -4.49 -18.77 -41.74
N GLU A 536 -3.33 -18.71 -42.39
CA GLU A 536 -2.16 -17.91 -42.02
C GLU A 536 -2.53 -16.47 -41.69
N ARG A 537 -2.58 -16.14 -40.42
CA ARG A 537 -2.76 -14.76 -39.97
C ARG A 537 -1.41 -14.04 -40.04
N PRO A 538 -1.34 -12.80 -40.56
CA PRO A 538 -0.10 -12.06 -40.68
C PRO A 538 0.55 -11.89 -39.30
N CYS A 539 1.86 -12.09 -39.23
CA CYS A 539 2.66 -12.16 -37.99
C CYS A 539 2.44 -10.96 -37.06
N TRP A 540 2.23 -9.76 -37.61
CA TRP A 540 1.93 -8.56 -36.83
C TRP A 540 0.58 -8.64 -36.08
N LYS A 541 -0.44 -9.30 -36.69
CA LYS A 541 -1.73 -9.51 -36.03
C LYS A 541 -1.62 -10.46 -34.84
N VAL A 542 -0.81 -11.51 -34.96
CA VAL A 542 -0.54 -12.46 -33.88
C VAL A 542 0.20 -11.76 -32.74
N VAL A 543 1.22 -10.95 -33.07
CA VAL A 543 1.96 -10.13 -32.09
C VAL A 543 1.06 -9.09 -31.45
N CYS A 544 0.22 -8.39 -32.20
CA CYS A 544 -0.76 -7.46 -31.63
C CYS A 544 -1.78 -8.15 -30.73
N MET A 545 -2.29 -9.32 -31.11
CA MET A 545 -3.22 -10.09 -30.28
C MET A 545 -2.53 -10.61 -29.02
N TRP A 546 -1.29 -11.06 -29.11
CA TRP A 546 -0.48 -11.48 -27.95
C TRP A 546 -0.18 -10.28 -27.03
N LEU A 547 0.27 -9.16 -27.59
CA LEU A 547 0.46 -7.90 -26.85
C LEU A 547 -0.84 -7.39 -26.21
N CYS A 548 -1.97 -7.62 -26.88
CA CYS A 548 -3.29 -7.29 -26.35
C CYS A 548 -3.86 -8.34 -25.41
N GLY A 549 -3.19 -9.47 -25.16
CA GLY A 549 -3.68 -10.57 -24.29
C GLY A 549 -5.00 -11.17 -24.80
N LEU A 550 -5.29 -11.02 -26.08
CA LEU A 550 -6.46 -11.60 -26.72
C LEU A 550 -6.14 -13.05 -27.08
N SER A 551 -6.76 -14.01 -26.40
CA SER A 551 -6.64 -15.42 -26.77
C SER A 551 -7.25 -15.69 -28.14
N SER A 552 -6.59 -16.53 -28.93
CA SER A 552 -6.98 -16.83 -30.32
C SER A 552 -8.16 -17.81 -30.43
N GLY A 553 -8.68 -18.31 -29.32
CA GLY A 553 -9.75 -19.31 -29.29
C GLY A 553 -10.99 -18.87 -28.51
N PRO A 554 -12.17 -19.43 -28.80
CA PRO A 554 -13.35 -19.24 -27.97
C PRO A 554 -13.07 -19.84 -26.58
N THR A 555 -13.15 -19.03 -25.53
CA THR A 555 -13.18 -19.55 -24.16
C THR A 555 -14.36 -20.49 -24.05
N PRO A 556 -14.19 -21.77 -23.64
CA PRO A 556 -15.30 -22.67 -23.47
C PRO A 556 -16.32 -22.04 -22.50
N ALA A 557 -17.54 -21.88 -22.95
CA ALA A 557 -18.60 -21.35 -22.10
C ALA A 557 -18.93 -22.39 -21.05
N LEU A 558 -18.49 -22.14 -19.80
CA LEU A 558 -18.84 -22.96 -18.64
C LEU A 558 -20.37 -23.07 -18.53
N SER A 559 -20.85 -24.29 -18.29
CA SER A 559 -22.28 -24.52 -18.03
C SER A 559 -22.74 -23.73 -16.79
N PRO A 560 -24.03 -23.44 -16.65
CA PRO A 560 -24.54 -22.78 -15.45
C PRO A 560 -24.21 -23.54 -14.14
N GLU A 561 -24.15 -24.87 -14.20
CA GLU A 561 -23.80 -25.74 -13.08
C GLU A 561 -22.30 -25.64 -12.74
N GLU A 562 -21.41 -25.67 -13.73
CA GLU A 562 -19.98 -25.50 -13.53
C GLU A 562 -19.65 -24.10 -12.99
N LYS A 563 -20.36 -23.06 -13.43
CA LYS A 563 -20.23 -21.71 -12.87
C LYS A 563 -20.63 -21.66 -11.40
N ALA A 564 -21.74 -22.30 -11.03
CA ALA A 564 -22.21 -22.35 -9.63
C ALA A 564 -21.23 -23.11 -8.73
N VAL A 565 -20.69 -24.23 -9.20
CA VAL A 565 -19.66 -25.01 -8.46
C VAL A 565 -18.37 -24.19 -8.30
N LEU A 566 -17.93 -23.52 -9.35
CA LEU A 566 -16.75 -22.64 -9.31
C LEU A 566 -16.93 -21.48 -8.33
N GLU A 567 -18.10 -20.83 -8.37
CA GLU A 567 -18.43 -19.73 -7.45
C GLU A 567 -18.48 -20.21 -6.00
N GLN A 568 -19.07 -21.38 -5.74
CA GLN A 568 -19.08 -21.99 -4.40
C GLN A 568 -17.67 -22.32 -3.91
N ARG A 569 -16.79 -22.78 -4.79
CA ARG A 569 -15.37 -23.07 -4.46
C ARG A 569 -14.59 -21.78 -4.17
N LEU A 570 -14.81 -20.74 -4.97
CA LEU A 570 -14.13 -19.45 -4.82
C LEU A 570 -14.56 -18.68 -3.57
N THR A 571 -15.81 -18.87 -3.12
CA THR A 571 -16.36 -18.23 -1.91
C THR A 571 -16.19 -19.07 -0.64
N SER A 572 -15.55 -20.24 -0.72
CA SER A 572 -15.31 -21.11 0.43
C SER A 572 -14.17 -20.59 1.32
N ILE A 573 -14.43 -20.55 2.63
CA ILE A 573 -13.45 -20.24 3.67
C ILE A 573 -12.99 -21.47 4.46
N GLU A 574 -13.23 -22.67 3.93
CA GLU A 574 -12.80 -23.93 4.57
C GLU A 574 -11.30 -24.06 4.52
N GLU A 575 -10.69 -24.44 5.65
CA GLU A 575 -9.24 -24.63 5.81
C GLU A 575 -8.93 -26.04 6.27
N LYS A 576 -7.84 -26.62 5.74
CA LYS A 576 -7.31 -27.87 6.27
C LYS A 576 -6.81 -27.65 7.70
N PRO A 577 -7.17 -28.49 8.69
CA PRO A 577 -6.85 -28.26 10.11
C PRO A 577 -5.37 -28.03 10.40
N LEU A 578 -4.48 -28.78 9.72
CA LEU A 578 -3.03 -28.65 9.86
C LEU A 578 -2.56 -27.24 9.48
N TRP A 579 -2.94 -26.76 8.29
CA TRP A 579 -2.50 -25.45 7.80
C TRP A 579 -3.11 -24.30 8.60
N LYS A 580 -4.35 -24.45 9.07
CA LYS A 580 -4.97 -23.49 9.99
C LYS A 580 -4.12 -23.36 11.25
N THR A 581 -3.77 -24.48 11.91
CA THR A 581 -2.95 -24.49 13.13
C THR A 581 -1.57 -23.88 12.90
N VAL A 582 -0.92 -24.21 11.77
CA VAL A 582 0.38 -23.64 11.40
C VAL A 582 0.31 -22.13 11.24
N CYS A 583 -0.71 -21.61 10.55
CA CYS A 583 -0.92 -20.18 10.40
C CYS A 583 -1.18 -19.49 11.76
N ASP A 584 -2.03 -20.07 12.61
CA ASP A 584 -2.38 -19.49 13.92
C ASP A 584 -1.16 -19.43 14.86
N ILE A 585 -0.32 -20.48 14.90
CA ILE A 585 0.92 -20.48 15.69
C ILE A 585 1.88 -19.40 15.19
N ASN A 586 2.07 -19.30 13.86
CA ASN A 586 2.95 -18.27 13.29
C ASN A 586 2.42 -16.85 13.53
N ALA A 587 1.10 -16.65 13.55
CA ALA A 587 0.51 -15.36 13.89
C ALA A 587 0.83 -14.95 15.34
N ILE A 588 0.70 -15.88 16.28
CA ILE A 588 1.05 -15.64 17.69
C ILE A 588 2.55 -15.34 17.81
N LEU A 589 3.41 -16.09 17.11
CA LEU A 589 4.86 -15.85 17.13
C LEU A 589 5.20 -14.47 16.57
N LEU A 590 4.61 -14.08 15.44
CA LEU A 590 4.80 -12.77 14.82
C LEU A 590 4.35 -11.64 15.76
N LEU A 591 3.21 -11.80 16.44
CA LEU A 591 2.74 -10.86 17.46
C LEU A 591 3.74 -10.75 18.62
N ALA A 592 4.25 -11.87 19.13
CA ALA A 592 5.23 -11.88 20.21
C ALA A 592 6.52 -11.14 19.81
N VAL A 593 7.02 -11.38 18.58
CA VAL A 593 8.20 -10.67 18.05
C VAL A 593 7.90 -9.16 17.92
N SER A 594 6.73 -8.80 17.42
CA SER A 594 6.33 -7.39 17.30
C SER A 594 6.30 -6.70 18.67
N VAL A 595 5.65 -7.31 19.67
CA VAL A 595 5.60 -6.77 21.04
C VAL A 595 7.00 -6.63 21.64
N PHE A 596 7.86 -7.63 21.43
CA PHE A 596 9.25 -7.56 21.87
C PHE A 596 10.00 -6.37 21.27
N LEU A 597 9.89 -6.15 19.96
CA LEU A 597 10.55 -5.04 19.28
C LEU A 597 10.04 -3.68 19.78
N TRP A 598 8.73 -3.53 19.93
CA TRP A 598 8.14 -2.33 20.50
C TRP A 598 8.59 -2.07 21.95
N ALA A 599 8.76 -3.11 22.76
CA ALA A 599 9.21 -2.99 24.14
C ALA A 599 10.73 -2.72 24.24
N TYR A 600 11.52 -3.29 23.32
CA TYR A 600 12.99 -3.15 23.35
C TYR A 600 13.45 -1.74 22.95
N PHE A 601 12.78 -1.13 21.96
CA PHE A 601 13.09 0.22 21.48
C PHE A 601 12.18 1.31 22.07
N GLY A 602 11.28 0.94 22.97
CA GLY A 602 10.30 1.81 23.63
C GLY A 602 10.84 2.84 24.59
#